data_b001479f73f8dd463c07a5a75919b131
#
_entry.id   b001479f73f8dd463c07a5a75919b131
#
_cell.length_a   1.000
_cell.length_b   1.000
_cell.length_c   1.000
_cell.angle_alpha   90.00
_cell.angle_beta   90.00
_cell.angle_gamma   90.00
#
_symmetry.space_group_name_H-M   'P 1'
#
loop_
_entity.id
_entity.type
_entity.pdbx_description
1 polymer ?
#
loop_
_entity_poly.entity_id
_entity_poly.type
_entity_poly.pdbx_seq_one_letter_code
_entity_poly.pdbx_strand_id
1 'polypeptide(L)'
;AKKYLAKTKGSNIFIGSVHNRRAFPGASPYAATKGALETLTKVLAAELGSKKIRVNCVVPGGVFTEINQRAGLFDDDAAKKRLEDMASIHALGRIGTPMEIAEAIEYLICAEWTTGAVLEVDGGLGLGLTNA
;
A
#
# COMPACT_ATOMS: atom_id res chain seq x y z
N ALA A 1 13.50 -5.30 -15.92
CA ALA A 1 12.38 -4.35 -16.03
C ALA A 1 12.81 -3.03 -16.67
N LYS A 2 13.85 -2.31 -16.18
CA LYS A 2 14.26 -0.96 -16.62
C LYS A 2 14.36 -0.77 -18.14
N LYS A 3 14.98 -1.73 -18.87
CA LYS A 3 15.15 -1.66 -20.33
C LYS A 3 13.81 -1.62 -21.09
N TYR A 4 12.85 -2.40 -20.62
CA TYR A 4 11.53 -2.49 -21.26
C TYR A 4 10.64 -1.30 -20.87
N LEU A 5 10.66 -0.90 -19.61
CA LEU A 5 9.92 0.28 -19.13
C LEU A 5 10.40 1.57 -19.84
N ALA A 6 11.69 1.71 -20.11
CA ALA A 6 12.22 2.87 -20.83
C ALA A 6 11.70 2.95 -22.27
N LYS A 7 11.49 1.81 -22.95
CA LYS A 7 10.95 1.78 -24.31
C LYS A 7 9.49 2.22 -24.40
N THR A 8 8.71 1.90 -23.36
CA THR A 8 7.26 2.15 -23.31
C THR A 8 6.88 3.37 -22.48
N LYS A 9 7.86 4.09 -21.89
CA LYS A 9 7.62 5.15 -20.90
C LYS A 9 6.76 4.66 -19.73
N GLY A 10 7.08 3.45 -19.27
CA GLY A 10 6.24 2.67 -18.37
C GLY A 10 6.16 3.18 -16.94
N SER A 11 5.32 2.54 -16.16
CA SER A 11 5.10 2.81 -14.74
C SER A 11 5.47 1.59 -13.88
N ASN A 12 6.05 1.86 -12.72
CA ASN A 12 6.29 0.89 -11.66
C ASN A 12 5.54 1.33 -10.41
N ILE A 13 4.71 0.46 -9.86
CA ILE A 13 3.95 0.73 -8.66
C ILE A 13 4.38 -0.25 -7.57
N PHE A 14 4.95 0.27 -6.49
CA PHE A 14 5.22 -0.50 -5.29
C PHE A 14 3.98 -0.57 -4.40
N ILE A 15 3.83 -1.68 -3.70
CA ILE A 15 2.78 -1.84 -2.68
C ILE A 15 3.42 -1.76 -1.31
N GLY A 16 3.28 -0.60 -0.69
CA GLY A 16 3.68 -0.32 0.68
C GLY A 16 2.74 -0.92 1.73
N SER A 17 2.63 -0.30 2.87
CA SER A 17 1.67 -0.65 3.93
C SER A 17 1.54 0.48 4.94
N VAL A 18 0.38 0.64 5.54
CA VAL A 18 0.12 1.56 6.66
C VAL A 18 0.99 1.29 7.90
N HIS A 19 1.67 0.14 7.98
CA HIS A 19 2.59 -0.20 9.08
C HIS A 19 3.78 0.75 9.23
N ASN A 20 4.04 1.61 8.28
CA ASN A 20 5.03 2.69 8.37
C ASN A 20 4.40 4.07 8.71
N ARG A 21 3.08 4.14 8.85
CA ARG A 21 2.34 5.33 9.30
C ARG A 21 1.86 5.19 10.73
N ARG A 22 1.47 3.98 11.12
CA ARG A 22 0.97 3.67 12.44
C ARG A 22 1.73 2.47 13.02
N ALA A 23 2.12 2.56 14.29
CA ALA A 23 2.85 1.49 14.97
C ALA A 23 1.93 0.31 15.28
N PHE A 24 2.36 -0.87 14.87
CA PHE A 24 1.73 -2.15 15.19
C PHE A 24 2.77 -3.04 15.88
N PRO A 25 2.68 -3.22 17.21
CA PRO A 25 3.62 -4.06 17.95
C PRO A 25 3.72 -5.47 17.36
N GLY A 26 4.94 -6.00 17.28
CA GLY A 26 5.21 -7.33 16.71
C GLY A 26 5.42 -7.36 15.19
N ALA A 27 5.22 -6.23 14.49
CA ALA A 27 5.34 -6.16 13.02
C ALA A 27 6.64 -5.49 12.53
N SER A 28 7.67 -5.35 13.38
CA SER A 28 8.88 -4.57 13.05
C SER A 28 9.60 -5.01 11.77
N PRO A 29 9.84 -6.29 11.48
CA PRO A 29 10.49 -6.67 10.21
C PRO A 29 9.64 -6.33 9.00
N TYR A 30 8.33 -6.56 9.08
CA TYR A 30 7.39 -6.23 8.02
C TYR A 30 7.33 -4.71 7.78
N ALA A 31 7.17 -3.93 8.84
CA ALA A 31 7.13 -2.47 8.77
C ALA A 31 8.44 -1.91 8.15
N ALA A 32 9.59 -2.44 8.53
CA ALA A 32 10.88 -2.05 7.96
C ALA A 32 10.95 -2.29 6.45
N THR A 33 10.53 -3.47 5.98
CA THR A 33 10.52 -3.78 4.54
C THR A 33 9.57 -2.88 3.76
N LYS A 34 8.37 -2.61 4.31
CA LYS A 34 7.37 -1.76 3.67
C LYS A 34 7.76 -0.29 3.70
N GLY A 35 8.39 0.18 4.76
CA GLY A 35 8.95 1.54 4.83
C GLY A 35 10.08 1.77 3.82
N ALA A 36 10.93 0.78 3.61
CA ALA A 36 11.98 0.83 2.60
C ALA A 36 11.43 1.06 1.18
N LEU A 37 10.27 0.50 0.84
CA LEU A 37 9.65 0.67 -0.47
C LEU A 37 9.25 2.13 -0.76
N GLU A 38 8.84 2.89 0.24
CA GLU A 38 8.50 4.31 0.05
C GLU A 38 9.74 5.16 -0.23
N THR A 39 10.81 4.94 0.50
CA THR A 39 12.09 5.62 0.24
C THR A 39 12.62 5.23 -1.14
N LEU A 40 12.59 3.94 -1.46
CA LEU A 40 13.00 3.42 -2.77
C LEU A 40 12.17 4.02 -3.91
N THR A 41 10.87 4.22 -3.71
CA THR A 41 9.99 4.87 -4.68
C THR A 41 10.51 6.26 -5.08
N LYS A 42 10.86 7.08 -4.10
CA LYS A 42 11.32 8.45 -4.33
C LYS A 42 12.69 8.47 -5.03
N VAL A 43 13.60 7.62 -4.59
CA VAL A 43 14.94 7.52 -5.19
C VAL A 43 14.85 7.05 -6.64
N LEU A 44 14.13 5.97 -6.90
CA LEU A 44 13.97 5.44 -8.27
C LEU A 44 13.18 6.40 -9.18
N ALA A 45 12.20 7.13 -8.65
CA ALA A 45 11.48 8.14 -9.43
C ALA A 45 12.45 9.24 -9.93
N ALA A 46 13.33 9.71 -9.06
CA ALA A 46 14.35 10.70 -9.42
C ALA A 46 15.38 10.14 -10.43
N GLU A 47 15.90 8.94 -10.18
CA GLU A 47 16.91 8.31 -11.05
C GLU A 47 16.37 7.94 -12.43
N LEU A 48 15.11 7.57 -12.54
CA LEU A 48 14.52 7.02 -13.76
C LEU A 48 13.69 8.04 -14.55
N GLY A 49 13.46 9.22 -14.00
CA GLY A 49 12.65 10.27 -14.63
C GLY A 49 13.17 10.72 -15.99
N SER A 50 14.50 10.84 -16.15
CA SER A 50 15.14 11.16 -17.44
C SER A 50 14.85 10.13 -18.54
N LYS A 51 14.51 8.90 -18.15
CA LYS A 51 14.10 7.80 -19.03
C LYS A 51 12.61 7.70 -19.26
N LYS A 52 11.84 8.67 -18.74
CA LYS A 52 10.38 8.68 -18.79
C LYS A 52 9.72 7.48 -18.09
N ILE A 53 10.43 6.88 -17.14
CA ILE A 53 9.88 5.81 -16.28
C ILE A 53 9.35 6.47 -15.02
N ARG A 54 8.09 6.23 -14.69
CA ARG A 54 7.44 6.70 -13.47
C ARG A 54 7.50 5.61 -12.40
N VAL A 55 7.69 6.03 -11.15
CA VAL A 55 7.74 5.12 -10.00
C VAL A 55 6.90 5.73 -8.89
N ASN A 56 5.89 5.01 -8.45
CA ASN A 56 4.97 5.43 -7.40
C ASN A 56 4.75 4.29 -6.40
N CYS A 57 4.12 4.60 -5.29
CA CYS A 57 3.79 3.63 -4.24
C CYS A 57 2.32 3.80 -3.81
N VAL A 58 1.61 2.70 -3.65
CA VAL A 58 0.30 2.66 -2.97
C VAL A 58 0.51 2.10 -1.57
N VAL A 59 -0.10 2.72 -0.57
CA VAL A 59 -0.02 2.34 0.84
C VAL A 59 -1.39 1.92 1.33
N PRO A 60 -1.72 0.61 1.26
CA PRO A 60 -3.00 0.10 1.75
C PRO A 60 -3.10 0.13 3.27
N GLY A 61 -4.32 0.35 3.77
CA GLY A 61 -4.74 0.06 5.14
C GLY A 61 -5.14 -1.40 5.33
N GLY A 62 -6.12 -1.65 6.19
CA GLY A 62 -6.74 -2.96 6.36
C GLY A 62 -7.61 -3.31 5.15
N VAL A 63 -7.23 -4.36 4.42
CA VAL A 63 -7.95 -4.85 3.24
C VAL A 63 -8.26 -6.32 3.42
N PHE A 64 -9.49 -6.72 3.09
CA PHE A 64 -9.86 -8.13 3.12
C PHE A 64 -9.12 -8.89 2.01
N THR A 65 -8.29 -9.85 2.42
CA THR A 65 -7.57 -10.74 1.49
C THR A 65 -7.40 -12.11 2.14
N GLU A 66 -7.31 -13.14 1.33
CA GLU A 66 -7.05 -14.53 1.77
C GLU A 66 -5.58 -14.79 2.15
N ILE A 67 -4.72 -13.76 2.17
CA ILE A 67 -3.27 -13.95 2.35
C ILE A 67 -2.93 -14.61 3.70
N ASN A 68 -3.62 -14.23 4.76
CA ASN A 68 -3.38 -14.77 6.10
C ASN A 68 -3.91 -16.19 6.25
N GLN A 69 -5.02 -16.53 5.59
CA GLN A 69 -5.58 -17.88 5.53
C GLN A 69 -4.66 -18.81 4.75
N ARG A 70 -4.21 -18.38 3.56
CA ARG A 70 -3.25 -19.14 2.73
C ARG A 70 -1.90 -19.32 3.41
N ALA A 71 -1.50 -18.42 4.29
CA ALA A 71 -0.29 -18.53 5.10
C ALA A 71 -0.48 -19.45 6.33
N GLY A 72 -1.69 -19.98 6.57
CA GLY A 72 -1.99 -20.83 7.73
C GLY A 72 -1.91 -20.12 9.08
N LEU A 73 -2.00 -18.78 9.07
CA LEU A 73 -1.85 -17.95 10.28
C LEU A 73 -3.15 -17.83 11.10
N PHE A 74 -4.30 -17.98 10.44
CA PHE A 74 -5.62 -17.86 11.06
C PHE A 74 -6.61 -18.83 10.43
N ASP A 75 -7.55 -19.34 11.24
CA ASP A 75 -8.79 -19.92 10.77
C ASP A 75 -9.78 -18.81 10.31
N ASP A 76 -10.88 -19.21 9.69
CA ASP A 76 -11.83 -18.27 9.08
C ASP A 76 -12.50 -17.36 10.12
N ASP A 77 -12.82 -17.87 11.32
CA ASP A 77 -13.50 -17.10 12.36
C ASP A 77 -12.55 -16.10 13.02
N ALA A 78 -11.31 -16.49 13.30
CA ALA A 78 -10.28 -15.59 13.84
C ALA A 78 -9.89 -14.50 12.83
N ALA A 79 -9.81 -14.84 11.55
CA ALA A 79 -9.55 -13.89 10.47
C ALA A 79 -10.68 -12.85 10.37
N LYS A 80 -11.94 -13.28 10.40
CA LYS A 80 -13.11 -12.41 10.34
C LYS A 80 -13.16 -11.46 11.53
N LYS A 81 -13.01 -11.99 12.76
CA LYS A 81 -13.01 -11.18 13.97
C LYS A 81 -11.92 -10.11 13.94
N ARG A 82 -10.70 -10.48 13.52
CA ARG A 82 -9.59 -9.54 13.39
C ARG A 82 -9.90 -8.42 12.39
N LEU A 83 -10.60 -8.71 11.30
CA LEU A 83 -11.00 -7.72 10.31
C LEU A 83 -12.08 -6.78 10.86
N GLU A 84 -13.05 -7.31 11.62
CA GLU A 84 -14.06 -6.53 12.31
C GLU A 84 -13.42 -5.57 13.35
N ASP A 85 -12.46 -6.07 14.13
CA ASP A 85 -11.70 -5.26 15.09
C ASP A 85 -10.90 -4.16 14.37
N MET A 86 -10.34 -4.46 13.20
CA MET A 86 -9.63 -3.46 12.39
C MET A 86 -10.56 -2.40 11.80
N ALA A 87 -11.81 -2.72 11.51
CA ALA A 87 -12.76 -1.76 10.93
C ALA A 87 -12.91 -0.51 11.83
N SER A 88 -13.01 -0.72 13.14
CA SER A 88 -13.22 0.34 14.13
C SER A 88 -12.08 1.37 14.22
N ILE A 89 -10.87 0.99 13.84
CA ILE A 89 -9.69 1.87 13.91
C ILE A 89 -9.42 2.64 12.61
N HIS A 90 -10.21 2.39 11.55
CA HIS A 90 -10.21 3.21 10.35
C HIS A 90 -11.16 4.41 10.55
N ALA A 91 -10.75 5.59 10.12
CA ALA A 91 -11.60 6.79 10.21
C ALA A 91 -12.93 6.61 9.46
N LEU A 92 -12.92 5.84 8.36
CA LEU A 92 -14.14 5.51 7.60
C LEU A 92 -14.97 4.38 8.21
N GLY A 93 -14.57 3.80 9.35
CA GLY A 93 -15.33 2.77 10.08
C GLY A 93 -15.46 1.42 9.36
N ARG A 94 -14.64 1.15 8.36
CA ARG A 94 -14.63 -0.11 7.62
C ARG A 94 -13.23 -0.45 7.10
N ILE A 95 -13.02 -1.71 6.78
CA ILE A 95 -11.87 -2.15 6.00
C ILE A 95 -12.10 -1.88 4.50
N GLY A 96 -11.01 -1.82 3.75
CA GLY A 96 -11.05 -1.68 2.30
C GLY A 96 -11.27 -2.99 1.56
N THR A 97 -11.44 -2.89 0.26
CA THR A 97 -11.54 -4.00 -0.67
C THR A 97 -10.32 -4.05 -1.58
N PRO A 98 -9.96 -5.21 -2.15
CA PRO A 98 -8.90 -5.30 -3.16
C PRO A 98 -9.16 -4.42 -4.38
N MET A 99 -10.42 -4.20 -4.74
CA MET A 99 -10.80 -3.35 -5.87
C MET A 99 -10.43 -1.88 -5.63
N GLU A 100 -10.66 -1.35 -4.43
CA GLU A 100 -10.28 0.03 -4.09
C GLU A 100 -8.76 0.26 -4.19
N ILE A 101 -7.96 -0.77 -3.88
CA ILE A 101 -6.51 -0.71 -4.10
C ILE A 101 -6.16 -0.78 -5.58
N ALA A 102 -6.86 -1.63 -6.34
CA ALA A 102 -6.66 -1.74 -7.79
C ALA A 102 -6.98 -0.44 -8.54
N GLU A 103 -8.06 0.26 -8.17
CA GLU A 103 -8.42 1.58 -8.70
C GLU A 103 -7.33 2.63 -8.46
N ALA A 104 -6.74 2.64 -7.28
CA ALA A 104 -5.61 3.53 -6.96
C ALA A 104 -4.36 3.20 -7.80
N ILE A 105 -4.09 1.92 -8.01
CA ILE A 105 -3.00 1.47 -8.89
C ILE A 105 -3.26 1.90 -10.33
N GLU A 106 -4.47 1.70 -10.84
CA GLU A 106 -4.88 2.10 -12.19
C GLU A 106 -4.72 3.61 -12.39
N TYR A 107 -5.18 4.41 -11.43
CA TYR A 107 -4.95 5.85 -11.46
C TYR A 107 -3.47 6.19 -11.63
N LEU A 108 -2.58 5.62 -10.82
CA LEU A 108 -1.14 5.88 -10.90
C LEU A 108 -0.49 5.34 -12.18
N ILE A 109 -1.05 4.28 -12.78
CA ILE A 109 -0.62 3.79 -14.08
C ILE A 109 -0.96 4.80 -15.19
N CYS A 110 -2.13 5.43 -15.12
CA CYS A 110 -2.63 6.36 -16.12
C CYS A 110 -2.15 7.81 -15.90
N ALA A 111 -1.79 8.18 -14.68
CA ALA A 111 -1.38 9.55 -14.31
C ALA A 111 0.01 9.89 -14.83
N GLU A 112 0.12 10.36 -16.07
CA GLU A 112 1.40 10.59 -16.78
C GLU A 112 2.30 11.66 -16.13
N TRP A 113 1.71 12.59 -15.36
CA TRP A 113 2.45 13.65 -14.66
C TRP A 113 2.73 13.33 -13.19
N THR A 114 2.60 12.04 -12.79
CA THR A 114 2.78 11.60 -11.40
C THR A 114 3.93 10.61 -11.29
N THR A 115 5.00 11.00 -10.57
CA THR A 115 6.11 10.12 -10.20
C THR A 115 6.65 10.49 -8.82
N GLY A 116 7.13 9.53 -8.06
CA GLY A 116 7.60 9.70 -6.69
C GLY A 116 6.47 9.86 -5.66
N ALA A 117 5.22 9.68 -6.07
CA ALA A 117 4.07 9.77 -5.18
C ALA A 117 3.96 8.53 -4.28
N VAL A 118 3.53 8.77 -3.04
CA VAL A 118 3.13 7.75 -2.08
C VAL A 118 1.67 8.01 -1.76
N LEU A 119 0.78 7.18 -2.29
CA LEU A 119 -0.68 7.33 -2.18
C LEU A 119 -1.21 6.41 -1.08
N GLU A 120 -1.73 6.99 0.00
CA GLU A 120 -2.40 6.26 1.06
C GLU A 120 -3.83 5.93 0.65
N VAL A 121 -4.18 4.63 0.74
CA VAL A 121 -5.52 4.10 0.45
C VAL A 121 -5.89 3.21 1.64
N ASP A 122 -6.16 3.84 2.76
CA ASP A 122 -6.17 3.19 4.06
C ASP A 122 -7.43 3.49 4.91
N GLY A 123 -8.41 4.16 4.34
CA GLY A 123 -9.62 4.56 5.09
C GLY A 123 -9.34 5.43 6.31
N GLY A 124 -8.18 6.10 6.32
CA GLY A 124 -7.74 6.96 7.43
C GLY A 124 -7.09 6.21 8.59
N LEU A 125 -6.71 4.95 8.43
CA LEU A 125 -6.05 4.15 9.47
C LEU A 125 -4.72 4.79 9.92
N GLY A 126 -3.95 5.34 8.98
CA GLY A 126 -2.67 6.00 9.24
C GLY A 126 -2.76 7.28 10.07
N LEU A 127 -3.94 7.91 10.12
CA LEU A 127 -4.17 9.13 10.89
C LEU A 127 -4.10 8.89 12.40
N GLY A 128 -4.22 7.65 12.86
CA GLY A 128 -4.18 7.30 14.27
C GLY A 128 -5.39 7.77 15.09
N LEU A 129 -6.42 8.29 14.42
CA LEU A 129 -7.64 8.74 15.08
C LEU A 129 -8.43 7.53 15.59
N THR A 130 -8.82 7.59 16.85
CA THR A 130 -9.87 6.73 17.39
C THR A 130 -11.12 7.57 17.44
N ASN A 131 -12.15 7.17 16.70
CA ASN A 131 -13.50 7.73 16.85
C ASN A 131 -14.07 7.18 18.18
N ALA A 132 -13.52 7.63 19.28
CA ALA A 132 -14.05 7.35 20.59
C ALA A 132 -15.00 8.47 21.00
#